data_abc959c73cb0fe779d79c890bf73c85d
#
_entry.id   abc959c73cb0fe779d79c890bf73c85d
#
_cell.length_a   1.000
_cell.length_b   1.000
_cell.length_c   1.000
_cell.angle_alpha   90.00
_cell.angle_beta   90.00
_cell.angle_gamma   90.00
#
_symmetry.space_group_name_H-M   'P 1'
#
loop_
_entity.id
_entity.type
_entity.pdbx_description
1 polymer ?
#
loop_
_entity_poly.entity_id
_entity_poly.type
_entity_poly.pdbx_seq_one_letter_code
_entity_poly.pdbx_strand_id
1 'polypeptide(L)'
;MTRFYEKIFVGLLPVFLLACETEPPGDTGIVTPEQRPNVLLIVVDDMGYNEIGSFGSEIDTPNLDQLAFGGLRFTNFHAAPSCAPARAMLLSGTSNHQAGVGSMSIKRAYDAGREPDPDALGFGLPGYVGHLSERVAALPEILRAAGYHTYMTGKWDLGRALEDTHMPARRGFESSFILTTGTAVHLGFPDNNASGGLPRADSHPYQENGVPVMELPEDFAASKMYTDKLIEYIDENAGDGQPFFAWLSFTVPHSPIQVQDDWRDRYAGRYDEGYEVIRDRRFAKAKELGIFSADLDLSRYDSSAEDWNSLSDEERRVQSRLMELYAAMLENMDFHIGRLVAYLEETGQLENTAILFLSDNGAAAGGIPVPPNYPPDNSYENMGRFNSWLNYGRGWAEAATAPFRDSKGSMAEGGTRATAFIHHAAVNDPGGLDHGYLTFMDVAPTILDITGTDAPNGTFEGREIVPMIGKSFWARAQGSPEPVHGPNDAVGAELHGNRTLVRGDWKILMPASTGQWELFNLVEDIGETNNLADAQPGLLADLVEDWERFAADAGVAY
;
A
#
# COMPACT_ATOMS: atom_id res chain seq x y z
N MET A 1 36.54 65.52 -73.45
CA MET A 1 37.46 65.68 -72.30
C MET A 1 36.98 64.73 -71.19
N THR A 2 37.52 63.58 -71.16
CA THR A 2 37.02 62.54 -70.28
C THR A 2 38.27 61.81 -69.73
N ARG A 3 38.42 61.81 -68.42
CA ARG A 3 39.54 61.11 -67.78
C ARG A 3 39.02 59.78 -67.24
N PHE A 4 39.69 58.70 -67.62
CA PHE A 4 39.60 57.35 -67.05
C PHE A 4 40.26 57.33 -65.68
N TYR A 5 39.62 56.61 -64.75
CA TYR A 5 40.24 56.13 -63.50
C TYR A 5 40.07 54.62 -63.39
N GLU A 6 41.20 53.92 -63.42
CA GLU A 6 41.30 52.50 -63.15
C GLU A 6 41.11 52.25 -61.66
N LYS A 7 40.30 51.25 -61.30
CA LYS A 7 40.21 50.72 -59.92
C LYS A 7 40.89 49.38 -59.85
N ILE A 8 41.96 49.35 -59.04
CA ILE A 8 42.68 48.14 -58.63
C ILE A 8 41.77 47.33 -57.68
N PHE A 9 41.50 46.07 -58.02
CA PHE A 9 40.80 45.10 -57.14
C PHE A 9 41.89 44.37 -56.33
N VAL A 10 41.85 44.55 -54.97
CA VAL A 10 42.65 43.76 -54.04
C VAL A 10 41.71 42.66 -53.55
N GLY A 11 41.99 41.41 -53.91
CA GLY A 11 41.24 40.25 -53.46
C GLY A 11 41.58 39.91 -52.00
N LEU A 12 40.59 39.96 -51.13
CA LEU A 12 40.62 39.38 -49.77
C LEU A 12 40.11 37.95 -49.84
N LEU A 13 40.96 36.98 -49.53
CA LEU A 13 40.56 35.61 -49.23
C LEU A 13 39.86 35.57 -47.84
N PRO A 14 38.70 34.94 -47.67
CA PRO A 14 38.17 34.70 -46.35
C PRO A 14 38.87 33.47 -45.71
N VAL A 15 39.49 33.70 -44.58
CA VAL A 15 39.99 32.65 -43.69
C VAL A 15 38.73 32.06 -42.97
N PHE A 16 38.37 30.84 -43.29
CA PHE A 16 37.41 30.07 -42.52
C PHE A 16 38.09 29.63 -41.22
N LEU A 17 37.73 30.27 -40.10
CA LEU A 17 37.95 29.72 -38.76
C LEU A 17 36.91 28.64 -38.55
N LEU A 18 37.33 27.37 -38.51
CA LEU A 18 36.53 26.29 -37.93
C LEU A 18 36.40 26.57 -36.43
N ALA A 19 35.25 27.07 -36.01
CA ALA A 19 34.84 27.01 -34.63
C ALA A 19 34.46 25.55 -34.35
N CYS A 20 35.21 24.84 -33.50
CA CYS A 20 34.73 23.65 -32.83
C CYS A 20 33.59 24.10 -31.91
N GLU A 21 32.35 23.84 -32.30
CA GLU A 21 31.24 23.84 -31.38
C GLU A 21 31.46 22.66 -30.41
N THR A 22 31.91 22.97 -29.21
CA THR A 22 31.78 22.05 -28.09
C THR A 22 30.28 22.00 -27.77
N GLU A 23 29.64 20.82 -27.96
CA GLU A 23 28.31 20.57 -27.42
C GLU A 23 28.31 20.97 -25.93
N PRO A 24 27.27 21.68 -25.45
CA PRO A 24 27.15 21.95 -24.04
C PRO A 24 27.08 20.60 -23.31
N PRO A 25 27.68 20.46 -22.11
CA PRO A 25 27.55 19.26 -21.32
C PRO A 25 26.06 18.99 -21.16
N GLY A 26 25.67 17.73 -21.43
CA GLY A 26 24.28 17.30 -21.31
C GLY A 26 23.71 17.79 -19.99
N ASP A 27 22.50 18.29 -20.08
CA ASP A 27 21.72 18.75 -18.95
C ASP A 27 21.71 17.63 -17.90
N THR A 28 22.58 17.73 -16.89
CA THR A 28 22.47 16.92 -15.68
C THR A 28 21.27 17.50 -14.98
N GLY A 29 20.09 16.92 -15.22
CA GLY A 29 18.81 17.37 -14.72
C GLY A 29 18.80 17.53 -13.19
N ILE A 30 19.46 18.58 -12.72
CA ILE A 30 19.31 19.05 -11.34
C ILE A 30 17.93 19.70 -11.30
N VAL A 31 16.94 18.95 -10.83
CA VAL A 31 15.62 19.47 -10.51
C VAL A 31 15.81 20.57 -9.47
N THR A 32 15.47 21.79 -9.82
CA THR A 32 15.52 22.90 -8.85
C THR A 32 14.48 22.67 -7.74
N PRO A 33 14.64 23.19 -6.51
CA PRO A 33 13.67 23.02 -5.43
C PRO A 33 12.22 23.41 -5.81
N GLU A 34 12.05 24.40 -6.68
CA GLU A 34 10.76 24.84 -7.23
C GLU A 34 10.14 23.86 -8.26
N GLN A 35 10.91 22.88 -8.74
CA GLN A 35 10.46 21.88 -9.72
C GLN A 35 10.27 20.48 -9.11
N ARG A 36 10.61 20.30 -7.82
CA ARG A 36 10.41 19.01 -7.17
C ARG A 36 8.92 18.72 -7.04
N PRO A 37 8.46 17.51 -7.42
CA PRO A 37 7.05 17.17 -7.32
C PRO A 37 6.62 16.98 -5.86
N ASN A 38 5.37 17.27 -5.60
CA ASN A 38 4.69 16.77 -4.41
C ASN A 38 4.50 15.26 -4.53
N VAL A 39 4.37 14.60 -3.40
CA VAL A 39 4.07 13.17 -3.34
C VAL A 39 2.87 12.94 -2.44
N LEU A 40 1.84 12.29 -2.98
CA LEU A 40 0.67 11.81 -2.26
C LEU A 40 0.70 10.28 -2.27
N LEU A 41 0.94 9.69 -1.11
CA LEU A 41 0.90 8.25 -0.90
C LEU A 41 -0.45 7.90 -0.26
N ILE A 42 -1.30 7.16 -0.95
CA ILE A 42 -2.60 6.67 -0.48
C ILE A 42 -2.49 5.19 -0.19
N VAL A 43 -2.70 4.79 1.05
CA VAL A 43 -2.68 3.38 1.47
C VAL A 43 -4.03 3.04 2.10
N VAL A 44 -4.63 1.95 1.62
CA VAL A 44 -5.88 1.41 2.15
C VAL A 44 -5.61 0.10 2.89
N ASP A 45 -6.50 -0.28 3.78
CA ASP A 45 -6.31 -1.33 4.78
C ASP A 45 -7.21 -2.54 4.48
N ASP A 46 -6.62 -3.69 4.16
CA ASP A 46 -7.32 -4.95 3.89
C ASP A 46 -8.14 -5.01 2.59
N MET A 47 -7.86 -4.17 1.61
CA MET A 47 -8.58 -4.21 0.33
C MET A 47 -8.06 -5.34 -0.55
N GLY A 48 -8.98 -6.16 -1.09
CA GLY A 48 -8.66 -7.21 -2.04
C GLY A 48 -8.20 -6.70 -3.40
N TYR A 49 -7.59 -7.58 -4.18
CA TYR A 49 -6.99 -7.23 -5.46
C TYR A 49 -7.98 -6.71 -6.51
N ASN A 50 -9.19 -7.28 -6.54
CA ASN A 50 -10.22 -6.97 -7.54
C ASN A 50 -11.34 -6.09 -6.96
N GLU A 51 -11.04 -5.06 -6.15
CA GLU A 51 -12.08 -4.30 -5.43
C GLU A 51 -12.23 -2.83 -5.87
N ILE A 52 -11.48 -2.40 -6.90
CA ILE A 52 -11.74 -1.12 -7.60
C ILE A 52 -12.04 -1.38 -9.08
N GLY A 53 -12.78 -0.49 -9.75
CA GLY A 53 -13.25 -0.68 -11.12
C GLY A 53 -12.11 -0.89 -12.12
N SER A 54 -11.00 -0.16 -11.96
CA SER A 54 -9.79 -0.31 -12.81
C SER A 54 -9.05 -1.65 -12.65
N PHE A 55 -9.43 -2.47 -11.65
CA PHE A 55 -8.97 -3.84 -11.44
C PHE A 55 -10.08 -4.89 -11.59
N GLY A 56 -11.26 -4.50 -12.06
CA GLY A 56 -12.33 -5.40 -12.46
C GLY A 56 -13.54 -5.46 -11.53
N SER A 57 -13.60 -4.64 -10.49
CA SER A 57 -14.74 -4.55 -9.58
C SER A 57 -15.98 -3.94 -10.23
N GLU A 58 -17.15 -4.32 -9.69
CA GLU A 58 -18.44 -3.67 -9.92
C GLU A 58 -18.71 -2.53 -8.93
N ILE A 59 -17.83 -2.31 -7.96
CA ILE A 59 -17.95 -1.23 -6.98
C ILE A 59 -17.63 0.10 -7.66
N ASP A 60 -18.43 1.10 -7.41
CA ASP A 60 -18.28 2.42 -8.03
C ASP A 60 -17.10 3.18 -7.37
N THR A 61 -15.94 3.24 -8.07
CA THR A 61 -14.73 3.92 -7.61
C THR A 61 -14.19 4.90 -8.67
N PRO A 62 -15.02 5.87 -9.13
CA PRO A 62 -14.70 6.68 -10.30
C PRO A 62 -13.44 7.54 -10.15
N ASN A 63 -13.11 8.01 -8.94
CA ASN A 63 -11.95 8.85 -8.70
C ASN A 63 -10.64 8.03 -8.74
N LEU A 64 -10.62 6.86 -8.10
CA LEU A 64 -9.51 5.90 -8.17
C LEU A 64 -9.33 5.38 -9.60
N ASP A 65 -10.42 5.07 -10.29
CA ASP A 65 -10.37 4.58 -11.66
C ASP A 65 -9.81 5.64 -12.62
N GLN A 66 -10.19 6.91 -12.45
CA GLN A 66 -9.64 8.02 -13.23
C GLN A 66 -8.13 8.15 -13.01
N LEU A 67 -7.66 8.09 -11.77
CA LEU A 67 -6.23 8.13 -11.45
C LEU A 67 -5.49 6.91 -12.02
N ALA A 68 -6.03 5.72 -11.87
CA ALA A 68 -5.43 4.47 -12.34
C ALA A 68 -5.34 4.41 -13.88
N PHE A 69 -6.40 4.84 -14.60
CA PHE A 69 -6.39 4.92 -16.06
C PHE A 69 -5.61 6.13 -16.60
N GLY A 70 -5.40 7.16 -15.79
CA GLY A 70 -4.49 8.27 -16.09
C GLY A 70 -3.03 7.99 -15.72
N GLY A 71 -2.76 6.86 -15.05
CA GLY A 71 -1.46 6.43 -14.56
C GLY A 71 -1.03 5.07 -15.07
N LEU A 72 -0.12 4.40 -14.36
CA LEU A 72 0.36 3.05 -14.64
C LEU A 72 -0.10 2.10 -13.53
N ARG A 73 -0.81 1.03 -13.91
CA ARG A 73 -1.29 -0.01 -12.99
C ARG A 73 -0.28 -1.15 -12.89
N PHE A 74 0.02 -1.57 -11.67
CA PHE A 74 0.94 -2.68 -11.41
C PHE A 74 0.15 -3.96 -11.12
N THR A 75 0.34 -4.98 -11.93
CA THR A 75 -0.40 -6.24 -11.77
C THR A 75 0.32 -7.27 -10.90
N ASN A 76 1.57 -7.00 -10.56
CA ASN A 76 2.45 -7.94 -9.84
C ASN A 76 3.18 -7.25 -8.67
N PHE A 77 2.41 -6.51 -7.85
CA PHE A 77 2.90 -5.73 -6.72
C PHE A 77 2.62 -6.48 -5.41
N HIS A 78 3.65 -6.68 -4.56
CA HIS A 78 3.56 -7.52 -3.37
C HIS A 78 3.81 -6.75 -2.07
N ALA A 79 2.90 -6.93 -1.12
CA ALA A 79 3.02 -6.46 0.26
C ALA A 79 3.45 -7.60 1.20
N ALA A 80 3.67 -7.29 2.48
CA ALA A 80 3.61 -8.32 3.50
C ALA A 80 2.16 -8.78 3.72
N PRO A 81 1.93 -9.99 4.27
CA PRO A 81 0.55 -10.50 4.42
C PRO A 81 -0.22 -9.88 5.59
N SER A 82 0.27 -8.77 6.15
CA SER A 82 -0.35 -8.05 7.28
C SER A 82 0.10 -6.59 7.34
N CYS A 83 -0.78 -5.73 7.86
CA CYS A 83 -0.68 -4.28 7.85
C CYS A 83 0.66 -3.72 8.37
N ALA A 84 0.98 -3.92 9.66
CA ALA A 84 2.17 -3.29 10.25
C ALA A 84 3.50 -3.75 9.60
N PRO A 85 3.73 -5.03 9.29
CA PRO A 85 4.88 -5.47 8.50
C PRO A 85 4.96 -4.78 7.14
N ALA A 86 3.86 -4.70 6.39
CA ALA A 86 3.82 -4.04 5.08
C ALA A 86 4.13 -2.54 5.19
N ARG A 87 3.52 -1.84 6.14
CA ARG A 87 3.77 -0.41 6.41
C ARG A 87 5.20 -0.14 6.84
N ALA A 88 5.83 -1.06 7.58
CA ALA A 88 7.23 -0.98 7.94
C ALA A 88 8.14 -1.09 6.72
N MET A 89 7.88 -2.04 5.81
CA MET A 89 8.58 -2.17 4.53
C MET A 89 8.42 -0.91 3.67
N LEU A 90 7.19 -0.39 3.58
CA LEU A 90 6.83 0.81 2.82
C LEU A 90 7.68 2.03 3.19
N LEU A 91 7.78 2.33 4.49
CA LEU A 91 8.47 3.53 4.97
C LEU A 91 9.99 3.36 5.11
N SER A 92 10.49 2.13 5.18
CA SER A 92 11.92 1.87 5.40
C SER A 92 12.67 1.44 4.14
N GLY A 93 11.97 1.01 3.09
CA GLY A 93 12.61 0.43 1.90
C GLY A 93 13.38 -0.87 2.17
N THR A 94 13.08 -1.56 3.29
CA THR A 94 13.74 -2.82 3.65
C THR A 94 12.74 -3.85 4.20
N SER A 95 13.21 -5.05 4.58
CA SER A 95 12.31 -6.10 5.10
C SER A 95 11.67 -5.69 6.43
N ASN A 96 10.48 -6.22 6.70
CA ASN A 96 9.77 -6.00 7.96
C ASN A 96 10.60 -6.37 9.21
N HIS A 97 11.48 -7.38 9.11
CA HIS A 97 12.39 -7.77 10.19
C HIS A 97 13.47 -6.71 10.42
N GLN A 98 14.15 -6.26 9.37
CA GLN A 98 15.12 -5.18 9.49
C GLN A 98 14.51 -3.89 10.00
N ALA A 99 13.24 -3.64 9.61
CA ALA A 99 12.45 -2.51 10.08
C ALA A 99 11.89 -2.67 11.50
N GLY A 100 12.02 -3.85 12.15
CA GLY A 100 11.65 -4.07 13.55
C GLY A 100 10.27 -4.70 13.77
N VAL A 101 9.52 -5.02 12.71
CA VAL A 101 8.15 -5.55 12.77
C VAL A 101 8.09 -7.00 12.27
N GLY A 102 8.96 -7.87 12.81
CA GLY A 102 9.03 -9.29 12.45
C GLY A 102 7.90 -10.14 13.08
N SER A 103 7.11 -9.60 14.01
CA SER A 103 6.03 -10.36 14.67
C SER A 103 4.84 -9.49 15.04
N MET A 104 3.66 -9.85 14.52
CA MET A 104 2.39 -9.23 14.94
C MET A 104 1.95 -9.63 16.35
N SER A 105 2.36 -10.80 16.86
CA SER A 105 2.03 -11.21 18.23
C SER A 105 2.73 -10.32 19.26
N ILE A 106 4.01 -10.02 19.04
CA ILE A 106 4.79 -9.08 19.86
C ILE A 106 4.20 -7.68 19.77
N LYS A 107 3.93 -7.20 18.55
CA LYS A 107 3.31 -5.88 18.35
C LYS A 107 1.96 -5.75 19.07
N ARG A 108 1.05 -6.70 18.89
CA ARG A 108 -0.27 -6.70 19.53
C ARG A 108 -0.19 -6.73 21.06
N ALA A 109 0.82 -7.38 21.64
CA ALA A 109 1.04 -7.35 23.08
C ALA A 109 1.37 -5.93 23.55
N TYR A 110 2.30 -5.24 22.88
CA TYR A 110 2.63 -3.84 23.18
C TYR A 110 1.46 -2.90 22.95
N ASP A 111 0.70 -3.05 21.85
CA ASP A 111 -0.50 -2.25 21.59
C ASP A 111 -1.56 -2.45 22.68
N ALA A 112 -1.62 -3.66 23.23
CA ALA A 112 -2.47 -3.96 24.37
C ALA A 112 -1.88 -3.50 25.73
N GLY A 113 -0.73 -2.79 25.75
CA GLY A 113 -0.06 -2.34 26.98
C GLY A 113 0.39 -3.48 27.86
N ARG A 114 0.75 -4.61 27.26
CA ARG A 114 1.24 -5.81 27.94
C ARG A 114 2.65 -6.12 27.45
N GLU A 115 3.46 -6.70 28.29
CA GLU A 115 4.72 -7.30 27.83
C GLU A 115 4.41 -8.51 26.94
N PRO A 116 5.13 -8.67 25.83
CA PRO A 116 5.05 -9.88 25.02
C PRO A 116 5.46 -11.12 25.81
N ASP A 117 5.01 -12.27 25.35
CA ASP A 117 5.48 -13.55 25.86
C ASP A 117 6.99 -13.67 25.64
N PRO A 118 7.81 -13.89 26.70
CA PRO A 118 9.25 -14.07 26.56
C PRO A 118 9.64 -15.30 25.72
N ASP A 119 8.73 -16.26 25.57
CA ASP A 119 8.92 -17.45 24.71
C ASP A 119 8.41 -17.21 23.27
N ALA A 120 7.90 -16.01 22.95
CA ALA A 120 7.48 -15.67 21.59
C ALA A 120 8.68 -15.68 20.64
N LEU A 121 8.49 -16.24 19.45
CA LEU A 121 9.51 -16.30 18.42
C LEU A 121 10.09 -14.91 18.13
N GLY A 122 11.41 -14.76 18.23
CA GLY A 122 12.13 -13.52 18.01
C GLY A 122 12.11 -12.52 19.16
N PHE A 123 11.47 -12.82 20.31
CA PHE A 123 11.47 -11.91 21.46
C PHE A 123 12.91 -11.51 21.87
N GLY A 124 13.12 -10.20 22.03
CA GLY A 124 14.43 -9.63 22.38
C GLY A 124 15.40 -9.44 21.19
N LEU A 125 15.06 -9.90 20.00
CA LEU A 125 15.86 -9.64 18.80
C LEU A 125 15.54 -8.26 18.18
N PRO A 126 16.52 -7.59 17.55
CA PRO A 126 16.32 -6.25 16.96
C PRO A 126 15.24 -6.18 15.87
N GLY A 127 14.99 -7.30 15.17
CA GLY A 127 13.95 -7.41 14.14
C GLY A 127 12.53 -7.55 14.69
N TYR A 128 12.35 -7.64 16.01
CA TYR A 128 11.08 -8.00 16.67
C TYR A 128 10.70 -7.02 17.78
N VAL A 129 11.06 -5.75 17.62
CA VAL A 129 10.75 -4.71 18.62
C VAL A 129 9.29 -4.26 18.59
N GLY A 130 8.52 -4.65 17.56
CA GLY A 130 7.07 -4.40 17.46
C GLY A 130 6.69 -2.96 17.09
N HIS A 131 7.66 -2.18 16.58
CA HIS A 131 7.47 -0.83 16.06
C HIS A 131 8.51 -0.54 14.96
N LEU A 132 8.31 0.55 14.19
CA LEU A 132 9.30 0.99 13.20
C LEU A 132 10.60 1.39 13.92
N SER A 133 11.60 0.53 13.77
CA SER A 133 12.87 0.63 14.50
C SER A 133 13.66 1.89 14.11
N GLU A 134 14.38 2.47 15.09
CA GLU A 134 15.35 3.54 14.82
C GLU A 134 16.58 3.06 14.01
N ARG A 135 16.73 1.75 13.84
CA ARG A 135 17.75 1.16 12.96
C ARG A 135 17.49 1.41 11.48
N VAL A 136 16.35 1.94 11.11
CA VAL A 136 16.04 2.38 9.72
C VAL A 136 15.77 3.88 9.69
N ALA A 137 16.19 4.54 8.63
CA ALA A 137 15.72 5.89 8.32
C ALA A 137 14.35 5.77 7.66
N ALA A 138 13.32 6.38 8.24
CA ALA A 138 12.00 6.38 7.65
C ALA A 138 11.92 7.39 6.51
N LEU A 139 11.16 7.08 5.47
CA LEU A 139 10.98 7.93 4.30
C LEU A 139 10.62 9.40 4.67
N PRO A 140 9.68 9.67 5.59
CA PRO A 140 9.38 11.07 5.96
C PRO A 140 10.54 11.76 6.71
N GLU A 141 11.39 11.04 7.46
CA GLU A 141 12.59 11.62 8.05
C GLU A 141 13.56 12.13 6.95
N ILE A 142 13.75 11.32 5.92
CA ILE A 142 14.65 11.62 4.79
C ILE A 142 14.10 12.80 3.98
N LEU A 143 12.82 12.77 3.64
CA LEU A 143 12.17 13.83 2.85
C LEU A 143 12.12 15.16 3.59
N ARG A 144 11.85 15.13 4.90
CA ARG A 144 11.91 16.33 5.75
C ARG A 144 13.30 16.94 5.77
N ALA A 145 14.34 16.10 5.93
CA ALA A 145 15.73 16.57 5.86
C ALA A 145 16.09 17.14 4.48
N ALA A 146 15.41 16.68 3.42
CA ALA A 146 15.54 17.21 2.06
C ALA A 146 14.70 18.47 1.79
N GLY A 147 13.94 18.98 2.78
CA GLY A 147 13.17 20.22 2.67
C GLY A 147 11.73 20.03 2.15
N TYR A 148 11.16 18.85 2.32
CA TYR A 148 9.74 18.58 2.10
C TYR A 148 8.94 18.89 3.35
N HIS A 149 7.74 19.45 3.22
CA HIS A 149 6.73 19.31 4.24
C HIS A 149 6.26 17.86 4.32
N THR A 150 5.96 17.36 5.50
CA THR A 150 5.65 15.95 5.70
C THR A 150 4.38 15.80 6.55
N TYR A 151 3.33 15.24 5.94
CA TYR A 151 2.00 15.12 6.53
C TYR A 151 1.53 13.68 6.58
N MET A 152 0.80 13.34 7.63
CA MET A 152 0.17 12.03 7.74
C MET A 152 -1.22 12.13 8.34
N THR A 153 -2.18 11.42 7.74
CA THR A 153 -3.49 11.21 8.36
C THR A 153 -3.92 9.75 8.27
N GLY A 154 -4.60 9.27 9.32
CA GLY A 154 -5.14 7.93 9.37
C GLY A 154 -4.31 6.91 10.16
N LYS A 155 -4.33 5.66 9.74
CA LYS A 155 -3.73 4.53 10.45
C LYS A 155 -2.20 4.57 10.43
N TRP A 156 -1.58 4.67 11.62
CA TRP A 156 -0.13 4.58 11.79
C TRP A 156 0.35 3.12 11.88
N ASP A 157 -0.13 2.40 12.86
CA ASP A 157 0.17 0.97 13.14
C ASP A 157 1.68 0.60 13.21
N LEU A 158 2.57 1.57 13.40
CA LEU A 158 4.02 1.39 13.45
C LEU A 158 4.67 1.86 14.75
N GLY A 159 3.85 2.26 15.73
CA GLY A 159 4.30 2.63 17.08
C GLY A 159 3.80 1.63 18.12
N ARG A 160 4.27 1.82 19.36
CA ARG A 160 3.65 1.24 20.53
C ARG A 160 2.64 2.25 21.05
N ALA A 161 1.39 1.87 21.17
CA ALA A 161 0.27 2.78 21.42
C ALA A 161 0.39 3.69 22.67
N LEU A 162 1.27 3.36 23.60
CA LEU A 162 1.53 4.11 24.84
C LEU A 162 2.89 4.83 24.87
N GLU A 163 3.67 4.78 23.78
CA GLU A 163 5.01 5.35 23.74
C GLU A 163 5.11 6.43 22.66
N ASP A 164 5.21 7.69 23.05
CA ASP A 164 5.30 8.83 22.12
C ASP A 164 6.55 8.79 21.22
N THR A 165 7.60 8.08 21.64
CA THR A 165 8.87 8.00 20.90
C THR A 165 8.74 7.33 19.53
N HIS A 166 7.70 6.53 19.31
CA HIS A 166 7.50 5.78 18.07
C HIS A 166 6.36 6.35 17.20
N MET A 167 5.81 7.53 17.57
CA MET A 167 4.72 8.16 16.83
C MET A 167 5.23 8.99 15.65
N PRO A 168 4.39 9.31 14.66
CA PRO A 168 4.78 9.99 13.42
C PRO A 168 5.61 11.26 13.63
N ALA A 169 5.26 12.08 14.62
CA ALA A 169 6.00 13.30 14.94
C ALA A 169 7.49 13.06 15.30
N ARG A 170 7.84 11.83 15.73
CA ARG A 170 9.23 11.41 16.01
C ARG A 170 9.86 10.65 14.84
N ARG A 171 9.07 10.33 13.81
CA ARG A 171 9.49 9.60 12.64
C ARG A 171 9.35 10.44 11.36
N GLY A 172 9.52 11.78 11.52
CA GLY A 172 9.72 12.71 10.41
C GLY A 172 8.48 13.45 9.93
N PHE A 173 7.28 13.20 10.45
CA PHE A 173 6.08 13.96 10.07
C PHE A 173 5.96 15.25 10.87
N GLU A 174 5.71 16.38 10.17
CA GLU A 174 5.51 17.71 10.77
C GLU A 174 4.10 17.85 11.34
N SER A 175 3.10 17.42 10.57
CA SER A 175 1.71 17.43 10.99
C SER A 175 1.10 16.05 10.83
N SER A 176 0.32 15.63 11.82
CA SER A 176 -0.31 14.32 11.77
C SER A 176 -1.62 14.26 12.56
N PHE A 177 -2.65 13.64 11.98
CA PHE A 177 -3.86 13.19 12.67
C PHE A 177 -4.00 11.69 12.49
N ILE A 178 -3.73 10.91 13.53
CA ILE A 178 -3.53 9.48 13.39
C ILE A 178 -4.40 8.63 14.30
N LEU A 179 -4.73 7.44 13.81
CA LEU A 179 -5.11 6.30 14.62
C LEU A 179 -3.82 5.58 15.05
N THR A 180 -3.56 5.49 16.36
CA THR A 180 -2.34 4.91 16.92
C THR A 180 -2.32 3.38 16.92
N THR A 181 -3.51 2.76 16.87
CA THR A 181 -3.72 1.30 16.91
C THR A 181 -3.97 0.72 15.51
N GLY A 182 -3.94 -0.61 15.39
CA GLY A 182 -4.18 -1.30 14.12
C GLY A 182 -5.62 -1.21 13.62
N THR A 183 -6.58 -0.87 14.48
CA THR A 183 -8.02 -0.75 14.12
C THR A 183 -8.78 0.10 15.12
N ALA A 184 -9.87 0.71 14.65
CA ALA A 184 -10.90 1.34 15.46
C ALA A 184 -12.24 1.29 14.71
N VAL A 185 -13.30 1.81 15.34
CA VAL A 185 -14.56 2.07 14.64
C VAL A 185 -14.38 3.19 13.61
N HIS A 186 -15.11 3.10 12.51
CA HIS A 186 -15.05 4.10 11.44
C HIS A 186 -16.00 5.28 11.64
N LEU A 187 -16.96 5.14 12.55
CA LEU A 187 -17.96 6.16 12.87
C LEU A 187 -17.86 6.58 14.33
N GLY A 188 -18.18 7.83 14.62
CA GLY A 188 -18.20 8.36 15.97
C GLY A 188 -19.29 7.75 16.84
N PHE A 189 -19.07 7.75 18.15
CA PHE A 189 -20.07 7.38 19.14
C PHE A 189 -20.97 8.58 19.47
N PRO A 190 -22.24 8.33 19.83
CA PRO A 190 -23.18 9.42 20.19
C PRO A 190 -22.77 10.26 21.38
N ASP A 191 -21.88 9.77 22.24
CA ASP A 191 -21.33 10.46 23.40
C ASP A 191 -19.98 11.15 23.09
N ASN A 192 -19.59 11.23 21.82
CA ASN A 192 -18.32 11.79 21.35
C ASN A 192 -17.06 11.17 22.00
N ASN A 193 -17.21 9.96 22.55
CA ASN A 193 -16.11 9.27 23.20
C ASN A 193 -15.05 8.84 22.19
N ALA A 194 -13.91 9.51 22.18
CA ALA A 194 -12.80 9.23 21.28
C ALA A 194 -12.17 7.84 21.51
N SER A 195 -12.50 7.13 22.61
CA SER A 195 -12.02 5.77 22.84
C SER A 195 -12.63 4.76 21.86
N GLY A 196 -13.71 5.11 21.18
CA GLY A 196 -14.34 4.27 20.17
C GLY A 196 -14.76 2.89 20.70
N GLY A 197 -15.00 2.77 22.01
CA GLY A 197 -15.31 1.48 22.65
C GLY A 197 -14.13 0.51 22.73
N LEU A 198 -12.91 0.92 22.33
CA LEU A 198 -11.73 0.07 22.46
C LEU A 198 -11.38 -0.21 23.92
N PRO A 199 -10.79 -1.38 24.25
CA PRO A 199 -10.74 -1.94 25.61
C PRO A 199 -9.84 -1.20 26.61
N ARG A 200 -9.46 0.04 26.33
CA ARG A 200 -8.63 0.86 27.21
C ARG A 200 -9.40 2.08 27.70
N ALA A 201 -9.86 1.99 28.93
CA ALA A 201 -10.52 3.12 29.63
C ALA A 201 -9.67 4.39 29.69
N ASP A 202 -8.36 4.29 29.44
CA ASP A 202 -7.39 5.38 29.62
C ASP A 202 -6.66 5.78 28.34
N SER A 203 -6.98 5.19 27.18
CA SER A 203 -6.28 5.50 25.92
C SER A 203 -7.22 6.03 24.85
N HIS A 204 -6.92 7.22 24.40
CA HIS A 204 -7.54 7.79 23.21
C HIS A 204 -6.79 7.24 21.99
N PRO A 205 -7.46 6.50 21.06
CA PRO A 205 -6.78 5.87 19.94
C PRO A 205 -6.33 6.89 18.88
N TYR A 206 -6.84 8.12 18.95
CA TYR A 206 -6.47 9.19 18.03
C TYR A 206 -5.50 10.18 18.68
N GLN A 207 -4.54 10.63 17.90
CA GLN A 207 -3.62 11.71 18.26
C GLN A 207 -3.51 12.71 17.11
N GLU A 208 -3.38 14.00 17.47
CA GLU A 208 -3.04 15.06 16.54
C GLU A 208 -1.71 15.69 16.98
N ASN A 209 -0.71 15.64 16.11
CA ASN A 209 0.64 16.16 16.37
C ASN A 209 1.27 15.66 17.69
N GLY A 210 1.02 14.39 18.04
CA GLY A 210 1.50 13.75 19.26
C GLY A 210 0.65 14.05 20.51
N VAL A 211 -0.45 14.80 20.39
CA VAL A 211 -1.37 15.10 21.48
C VAL A 211 -2.61 14.20 21.36
N PRO A 212 -3.02 13.49 22.43
CA PRO A 212 -4.24 12.70 22.41
C PRO A 212 -5.48 13.53 22.10
N VAL A 213 -6.31 13.08 21.17
CA VAL A 213 -7.62 13.65 20.86
C VAL A 213 -8.64 13.13 21.86
N MET A 214 -9.16 14.01 22.70
CA MET A 214 -10.06 13.63 23.80
C MET A 214 -11.51 13.47 23.36
N GLU A 215 -11.93 14.21 22.35
CA GLU A 215 -13.28 14.23 21.81
C GLU A 215 -13.24 14.21 20.28
N LEU A 216 -14.10 13.43 19.66
CA LEU A 216 -14.31 13.43 18.22
C LEU A 216 -15.58 14.23 17.88
N PRO A 217 -15.68 14.83 16.67
CA PRO A 217 -16.92 15.48 16.22
C PRO A 217 -18.12 14.51 16.22
N GLU A 218 -19.32 15.03 16.41
CA GLU A 218 -20.56 14.22 16.34
C GLU A 218 -20.73 13.51 15.00
N ASP A 219 -20.28 14.14 13.90
CA ASP A 219 -20.32 13.60 12.54
C ASP A 219 -19.04 12.87 12.15
N PHE A 220 -18.24 12.45 13.13
CA PHE A 220 -17.00 11.74 12.84
C PHE A 220 -17.22 10.54 11.95
N ALA A 221 -16.53 10.55 10.82
CA ALA A 221 -16.33 9.39 9.94
C ALA A 221 -14.86 9.36 9.53
N ALA A 222 -14.20 8.24 9.72
CA ALA A 222 -12.75 8.13 9.59
C ALA A 222 -12.24 8.63 8.24
N SER A 223 -12.82 8.16 7.12
CA SER A 223 -12.41 8.58 5.77
C SER A 223 -12.56 10.08 5.55
N LYS A 224 -13.68 10.67 6.03
CA LYS A 224 -13.90 12.11 5.96
C LYS A 224 -12.85 12.88 6.76
N MET A 225 -12.65 12.49 8.02
CA MET A 225 -11.74 13.19 8.94
C MET A 225 -10.29 13.15 8.46
N TYR A 226 -9.83 11.99 8.00
CA TYR A 226 -8.45 11.86 7.48
C TYR A 226 -8.22 12.76 6.26
N THR A 227 -9.20 12.80 5.36
CA THR A 227 -9.13 13.65 4.18
C THR A 227 -9.20 15.14 4.53
N ASP A 228 -10.12 15.55 5.41
CA ASP A 228 -10.27 16.93 5.84
C ASP A 228 -8.98 17.45 6.50
N LYS A 229 -8.40 16.66 7.42
CA LYS A 229 -7.14 17.00 8.08
C LYS A 229 -5.96 17.07 7.13
N LEU A 230 -5.91 16.20 6.13
CA LEU A 230 -4.82 16.24 5.16
C LEU A 230 -4.91 17.48 4.27
N ILE A 231 -6.11 17.84 3.82
CA ILE A 231 -6.35 19.08 3.08
C ILE A 231 -5.95 20.29 3.94
N GLU A 232 -6.36 20.34 5.23
CA GLU A 232 -5.98 21.39 6.18
C GLU A 232 -4.46 21.56 6.26
N TYR A 233 -3.70 20.48 6.44
CA TYR A 233 -2.24 20.54 6.56
C TYR A 233 -1.55 20.97 5.26
N ILE A 234 -2.06 20.54 4.09
CA ILE A 234 -1.53 20.98 2.80
C ILE A 234 -1.83 22.48 2.59
N ASP A 235 -3.04 22.93 2.95
CA ASP A 235 -3.46 24.34 2.79
C ASP A 235 -2.68 25.29 3.69
N GLU A 236 -2.35 24.89 4.92
CA GLU A 236 -1.57 25.70 5.87
C GLU A 236 -0.21 26.17 5.33
N ASN A 237 0.41 25.37 4.46
CA ASN A 237 1.71 25.67 3.85
C ASN A 237 1.62 25.95 2.33
N ALA A 238 0.39 26.10 1.81
CA ALA A 238 0.19 26.38 0.40
C ALA A 238 0.84 27.71 0.00
N GLY A 239 1.70 27.68 -1.01
CA GLY A 239 2.31 28.88 -1.57
C GLY A 239 3.63 29.33 -0.93
N ASP A 240 4.21 28.59 0.01
CA ASP A 240 5.55 28.87 0.54
C ASP A 240 6.70 28.37 -0.38
N GLY A 241 6.35 27.64 -1.44
CA GLY A 241 7.28 27.14 -2.46
C GLY A 241 7.98 25.83 -2.10
N GLN A 242 7.67 25.21 -0.95
CA GLN A 242 8.19 23.91 -0.58
C GLN A 242 7.25 22.80 -1.04
N PRO A 243 7.76 21.69 -1.60
CA PRO A 243 6.94 20.53 -1.94
C PRO A 243 6.53 19.76 -0.67
N PHE A 244 5.49 18.94 -0.77
CA PHE A 244 5.04 18.09 0.32
C PHE A 244 5.17 16.60 -0.01
N PHE A 245 5.37 15.81 1.05
CA PHE A 245 5.09 14.39 1.12
C PHE A 245 3.90 14.20 2.05
N ALA A 246 2.78 13.70 1.53
CA ALA A 246 1.56 13.45 2.28
C ALA A 246 1.23 11.95 2.25
N TRP A 247 1.01 11.34 3.43
CA TRP A 247 0.55 9.97 3.55
C TRP A 247 -0.89 9.94 4.05
N LEU A 248 -1.83 9.64 3.14
CA LEU A 248 -3.22 9.37 3.45
C LEU A 248 -3.39 7.87 3.68
N SER A 249 -3.54 7.49 4.93
CA SER A 249 -3.54 6.10 5.39
C SER A 249 -4.93 5.72 5.91
N PHE A 250 -5.80 5.27 5.02
CA PHE A 250 -7.15 4.87 5.39
C PHE A 250 -7.16 3.63 6.29
N THR A 251 -8.18 3.54 7.14
CA THR A 251 -8.56 2.31 7.85
C THR A 251 -9.62 1.50 7.11
N VAL A 252 -10.24 2.07 6.10
CA VAL A 252 -11.20 1.42 5.20
C VAL A 252 -10.42 0.58 4.19
N PRO A 253 -10.93 -0.61 3.80
CA PRO A 253 -12.15 -1.29 4.23
C PRO A 253 -11.99 -2.29 5.40
N HIS A 254 -10.95 -2.19 6.22
CA HIS A 254 -10.73 -3.07 7.38
C HIS A 254 -11.97 -3.12 8.30
N SER A 255 -12.27 -4.30 8.83
CA SER A 255 -13.36 -4.47 9.81
C SER A 255 -13.16 -3.63 11.09
N PRO A 256 -14.28 -3.15 11.75
CA PRO A 256 -15.67 -3.47 11.49
C PRO A 256 -16.24 -2.77 10.26
N ILE A 257 -17.17 -3.41 9.54
CA ILE A 257 -17.86 -2.79 8.41
C ILE A 257 -18.84 -1.75 8.95
N GLN A 258 -18.54 -0.46 8.67
CA GLN A 258 -19.33 0.68 9.13
C GLN A 258 -19.29 1.81 8.11
N VAL A 259 -20.45 2.34 7.76
CA VAL A 259 -20.57 3.49 6.84
C VAL A 259 -21.77 4.35 7.26
N GLN A 260 -21.73 5.65 6.97
CA GLN A 260 -22.79 6.59 7.31
C GLN A 260 -24.12 6.18 6.70
N ASP A 261 -25.23 6.53 7.37
CA ASP A 261 -26.59 6.08 7.01
C ASP A 261 -27.01 6.46 5.58
N ASP A 262 -26.55 7.57 5.04
CA ASP A 262 -26.81 8.03 3.66
C ASP A 262 -26.07 7.23 2.59
N TRP A 263 -25.09 6.41 2.97
CA TRP A 263 -24.35 5.51 2.07
C TRP A 263 -24.86 4.06 2.13
N ARG A 264 -25.43 3.63 3.26
CA ARG A 264 -25.69 2.22 3.58
C ARG A 264 -26.49 1.44 2.53
N ASP A 265 -27.40 2.08 1.82
CA ASP A 265 -28.35 1.39 0.95
C ASP A 265 -28.04 1.56 -0.55
N ARG A 266 -26.88 2.12 -0.89
CA ARG A 266 -26.47 2.37 -2.28
C ARG A 266 -26.32 1.09 -3.11
N TYR A 267 -25.97 -0.01 -2.48
CA TYR A 267 -25.75 -1.31 -3.12
C TYR A 267 -26.85 -2.33 -2.83
N ALA A 268 -27.99 -1.90 -2.29
CA ALA A 268 -29.07 -2.80 -1.92
C ALA A 268 -29.47 -3.73 -3.07
N GLY A 269 -29.41 -5.06 -2.84
CA GLY A 269 -29.76 -6.11 -3.81
C GLY A 269 -28.70 -6.42 -4.88
N ARG A 270 -27.53 -5.75 -4.87
CA ARG A 270 -26.49 -6.00 -5.89
C ARG A 270 -25.71 -7.31 -5.69
N TYR A 271 -25.79 -7.92 -4.49
CA TYR A 271 -25.00 -9.09 -4.10
C TYR A 271 -25.83 -10.34 -3.79
N ASP A 272 -27.12 -10.32 -4.13
CA ASP A 272 -28.04 -11.44 -3.89
C ASP A 272 -27.71 -12.71 -4.68
N GLU A 273 -26.93 -12.59 -5.76
CA GLU A 273 -26.49 -13.73 -6.57
C GLU A 273 -25.32 -14.51 -5.94
N GLY A 274 -24.67 -13.96 -4.92
CA GLY A 274 -23.61 -14.61 -4.15
C GLY A 274 -22.19 -14.37 -4.64
N TYR A 275 -21.24 -14.75 -3.79
CA TYR A 275 -19.84 -14.44 -3.96
C TYR A 275 -19.18 -15.17 -5.13
N GLU A 276 -19.61 -16.40 -5.51
CA GLU A 276 -19.06 -17.08 -6.68
C GLU A 276 -19.41 -16.36 -7.97
N VAL A 277 -20.65 -15.84 -8.10
CA VAL A 277 -21.09 -15.10 -9.28
C VAL A 277 -20.34 -13.77 -9.39
N ILE A 278 -20.16 -13.07 -8.28
CA ILE A 278 -19.40 -11.82 -8.24
C ILE A 278 -17.93 -12.08 -8.55
N ARG A 279 -17.33 -13.11 -7.97
CA ARG A 279 -15.95 -13.55 -8.27
C ARG A 279 -15.76 -13.75 -9.77
N ASP A 280 -16.63 -14.53 -10.41
CA ASP A 280 -16.51 -14.85 -11.83
C ASP A 280 -16.68 -13.61 -12.70
N ARG A 281 -17.56 -12.66 -12.33
CA ARG A 281 -17.70 -11.37 -13.02
C ARG A 281 -16.46 -10.50 -12.88
N ARG A 282 -15.92 -10.34 -11.66
CA ARG A 282 -14.68 -9.58 -11.42
C ARG A 282 -13.51 -10.16 -12.20
N PHE A 283 -13.34 -11.48 -12.16
CA PHE A 283 -12.30 -12.17 -12.91
C PHE A 283 -12.46 -11.99 -14.42
N ALA A 284 -13.67 -12.14 -14.98
CA ALA A 284 -13.94 -11.88 -16.39
C ALA A 284 -13.62 -10.42 -16.77
N LYS A 285 -13.99 -9.46 -15.93
CA LYS A 285 -13.69 -8.05 -16.14
C LYS A 285 -12.20 -7.73 -16.08
N ALA A 286 -11.46 -8.34 -15.14
CA ALA A 286 -10.01 -8.19 -15.04
C ALA A 286 -9.29 -8.74 -16.29
N LYS A 287 -9.81 -9.83 -16.92
CA LYS A 287 -9.34 -10.32 -18.22
C LYS A 287 -9.62 -9.33 -19.36
N GLU A 288 -10.81 -8.72 -19.41
CA GLU A 288 -11.12 -7.67 -20.39
C GLU A 288 -10.20 -6.44 -20.27
N LEU A 289 -9.78 -6.13 -19.04
CA LEU A 289 -8.83 -5.04 -18.75
C LEU A 289 -7.36 -5.43 -19.04
N GLY A 290 -7.09 -6.68 -19.43
CA GLY A 290 -5.74 -7.16 -19.72
C GLY A 290 -4.91 -7.49 -18.48
N ILE A 291 -5.48 -7.45 -17.28
CA ILE A 291 -4.78 -7.77 -16.01
C ILE A 291 -4.38 -9.24 -15.98
N PHE A 292 -5.28 -10.11 -16.44
CA PHE A 292 -5.02 -11.55 -16.59
C PHE A 292 -5.07 -11.97 -18.05
N SER A 293 -4.32 -13.02 -18.37
CA SER A 293 -4.36 -13.66 -19.70
C SER A 293 -5.78 -14.08 -20.05
N ALA A 294 -6.15 -13.94 -21.33
CA ALA A 294 -7.44 -14.39 -21.83
C ALA A 294 -7.65 -15.91 -21.64
N ASP A 295 -6.57 -16.69 -21.66
CA ASP A 295 -6.60 -18.14 -21.53
C ASP A 295 -6.62 -18.63 -20.07
N LEU A 296 -6.40 -17.73 -19.09
CA LEU A 296 -6.49 -18.08 -17.68
C LEU A 296 -7.94 -18.43 -17.32
N ASP A 297 -8.14 -19.50 -16.57
CA ASP A 297 -9.45 -19.91 -16.05
C ASP A 297 -9.40 -20.22 -14.56
N LEU A 298 -10.57 -20.35 -13.94
CA LEU A 298 -10.72 -20.69 -12.52
C LEU A 298 -10.97 -22.18 -12.30
N SER A 299 -10.73 -23.05 -13.29
CA SER A 299 -11.02 -24.48 -13.20
C SER A 299 -10.27 -25.21 -12.08
N ARG A 300 -9.12 -24.63 -11.66
CA ARG A 300 -8.29 -25.16 -10.57
C ARG A 300 -8.43 -24.35 -9.28
N TYR A 301 -9.27 -23.30 -9.28
CA TYR A 301 -9.46 -22.49 -8.09
C TYR A 301 -10.14 -23.34 -7.00
N ASP A 302 -9.46 -23.50 -5.88
CA ASP A 302 -9.94 -24.26 -4.71
C ASP A 302 -10.50 -23.31 -3.66
N SER A 303 -11.83 -23.13 -3.66
CA SER A 303 -12.52 -22.31 -2.67
C SER A 303 -12.56 -23.02 -1.34
N SER A 304 -12.22 -22.32 -0.28
CA SER A 304 -12.39 -22.78 1.10
C SER A 304 -13.63 -22.15 1.77
N ALA A 305 -14.38 -21.33 1.03
CA ALA A 305 -15.67 -20.81 1.45
C ALA A 305 -16.78 -21.87 1.37
N GLU A 306 -17.82 -21.69 2.16
CA GLU A 306 -19.04 -22.49 2.03
C GLU A 306 -19.75 -22.13 0.73
N ASP A 307 -20.30 -23.14 0.01
CA ASP A 307 -21.05 -22.92 -1.23
C ASP A 307 -22.28 -22.02 -0.94
N TRP A 308 -22.43 -20.95 -1.70
CA TRP A 308 -23.54 -20.00 -1.57
C TRP A 308 -24.90 -20.68 -1.58
N ASN A 309 -25.07 -21.71 -2.43
CA ASN A 309 -26.33 -22.42 -2.55
C ASN A 309 -26.60 -23.36 -1.38
N SER A 310 -25.62 -23.66 -0.53
CA SER A 310 -25.80 -24.44 0.69
C SER A 310 -26.31 -23.57 1.86
N LEU A 311 -26.14 -22.25 1.79
CA LEU A 311 -26.60 -21.31 2.81
C LEU A 311 -28.12 -21.24 2.85
N SER A 312 -28.69 -21.03 4.06
CA SER A 312 -30.10 -20.68 4.24
C SER A 312 -30.44 -19.31 3.66
N ASP A 313 -31.73 -19.04 3.44
CA ASP A 313 -32.19 -17.74 2.93
C ASP A 313 -31.75 -16.58 3.84
N GLU A 314 -31.74 -16.79 5.16
CA GLU A 314 -31.32 -15.78 6.13
C GLU A 314 -29.81 -15.56 6.07
N GLU A 315 -28.99 -16.61 5.97
CA GLU A 315 -27.54 -16.49 5.80
C GLU A 315 -27.20 -15.77 4.51
N ARG A 316 -27.81 -16.12 3.39
CA ARG A 316 -27.63 -15.40 2.12
C ARG A 316 -27.97 -13.92 2.26
N ARG A 317 -29.11 -13.61 2.88
CA ARG A 317 -29.54 -12.22 3.13
C ARG A 317 -28.51 -11.44 3.95
N VAL A 318 -27.96 -12.06 5.01
CA VAL A 318 -26.91 -11.44 5.83
C VAL A 318 -25.63 -11.26 5.05
N GLN A 319 -25.19 -12.28 4.30
CA GLN A 319 -23.97 -12.21 3.48
C GLN A 319 -24.08 -11.16 2.37
N SER A 320 -25.23 -11.06 1.68
CA SER A 320 -25.48 -9.98 0.70
C SER A 320 -25.33 -8.63 1.37
N ARG A 321 -25.98 -8.45 2.54
CA ARG A 321 -25.93 -7.18 3.27
C ARG A 321 -24.52 -6.78 3.70
N LEU A 322 -23.71 -7.72 4.11
CA LEU A 322 -22.30 -7.47 4.47
C LEU A 322 -21.52 -6.91 3.29
N MET A 323 -21.69 -7.48 2.10
CA MET A 323 -20.99 -6.99 0.90
C MET A 323 -21.54 -5.66 0.40
N GLU A 324 -22.86 -5.42 0.50
CA GLU A 324 -23.46 -4.12 0.19
C GLU A 324 -22.83 -3.00 1.02
N LEU A 325 -22.70 -3.22 2.32
CA LEU A 325 -22.11 -2.25 3.25
C LEU A 325 -20.61 -2.06 3.02
N TYR A 326 -19.89 -3.13 2.72
CA TYR A 326 -18.48 -3.09 2.38
C TYR A 326 -18.24 -2.28 1.09
N ALA A 327 -19.03 -2.53 0.05
CA ALA A 327 -18.96 -1.76 -1.20
C ALA A 327 -19.26 -0.27 -0.96
N ALA A 328 -20.26 0.03 -0.11
CA ALA A 328 -20.56 1.41 0.27
C ALA A 328 -19.42 2.09 1.05
N MET A 329 -18.65 1.35 1.86
CA MET A 329 -17.45 1.89 2.50
C MET A 329 -16.37 2.26 1.48
N LEU A 330 -16.15 1.41 0.48
CA LEU A 330 -15.16 1.66 -0.59
C LEU A 330 -15.58 2.86 -1.45
N GLU A 331 -16.84 2.95 -1.87
CA GLU A 331 -17.35 4.12 -2.61
C GLU A 331 -17.25 5.40 -1.78
N ASN A 332 -17.54 5.35 -0.47
CA ASN A 332 -17.36 6.50 0.43
C ASN A 332 -15.89 6.93 0.53
N MET A 333 -14.97 5.99 0.61
CA MET A 333 -13.53 6.29 0.59
C MET A 333 -13.12 6.94 -0.75
N ASP A 334 -13.54 6.38 -1.87
CA ASP A 334 -13.28 6.93 -3.20
C ASP A 334 -13.79 8.36 -3.34
N PHE A 335 -15.01 8.63 -2.83
CA PHE A 335 -15.56 9.99 -2.79
C PHE A 335 -14.65 10.96 -2.03
N HIS A 336 -14.10 10.56 -0.89
CA HIS A 336 -13.20 11.40 -0.11
C HIS A 336 -11.84 11.58 -0.78
N ILE A 337 -11.31 10.56 -1.47
CA ILE A 337 -10.12 10.69 -2.32
C ILE A 337 -10.39 11.72 -3.43
N GLY A 338 -11.56 11.65 -4.08
CA GLY A 338 -11.98 12.62 -5.09
C GLY A 338 -11.99 14.06 -4.58
N ARG A 339 -12.39 14.30 -3.32
CA ARG A 339 -12.33 15.62 -2.69
C ARG A 339 -10.89 16.15 -2.54
N LEU A 340 -9.95 15.29 -2.16
CA LEU A 340 -8.53 15.66 -2.07
C LEU A 340 -7.95 15.95 -3.46
N VAL A 341 -8.26 15.12 -4.45
CA VAL A 341 -7.81 15.32 -5.84
C VAL A 341 -8.36 16.64 -6.40
N ALA A 342 -9.65 16.92 -6.19
CA ALA A 342 -10.27 18.18 -6.60
C ALA A 342 -9.61 19.40 -5.93
N TYR A 343 -9.28 19.31 -4.64
CA TYR A 343 -8.54 20.36 -3.94
C TYR A 343 -7.15 20.60 -4.57
N LEU A 344 -6.41 19.54 -4.89
CA LEU A 344 -5.10 19.67 -5.57
C LEU A 344 -5.24 20.27 -6.97
N GLU A 345 -6.31 19.96 -7.69
CA GLU A 345 -6.60 20.53 -9.00
C GLU A 345 -6.96 22.03 -8.88
N GLU A 346 -7.88 22.40 -7.98
CA GLU A 346 -8.31 23.77 -7.72
C GLU A 346 -7.16 24.69 -7.30
N THR A 347 -6.18 24.13 -6.56
CA THR A 347 -4.98 24.86 -6.11
C THR A 347 -3.81 24.78 -7.11
N GLY A 348 -4.00 24.12 -8.27
CA GLY A 348 -2.99 23.98 -9.31
C GLY A 348 -1.80 23.09 -8.94
N GLN A 349 -1.95 22.21 -7.95
CA GLN A 349 -0.89 21.33 -7.45
C GLN A 349 -0.92 19.93 -8.08
N LEU A 350 -2.08 19.51 -8.64
CA LEU A 350 -2.28 18.14 -9.11
C LEU A 350 -1.27 17.71 -10.19
N GLU A 351 -0.99 18.57 -11.18
CA GLU A 351 -0.07 18.26 -12.28
C GLU A 351 1.37 17.97 -11.81
N ASN A 352 1.78 18.61 -10.69
CA ASN A 352 3.10 18.42 -10.08
C ASN A 352 3.04 17.50 -8.84
N THR A 353 2.05 16.63 -8.74
CA THR A 353 1.90 15.67 -7.64
C THR A 353 1.98 14.24 -8.17
N ALA A 354 2.95 13.47 -7.67
CA ALA A 354 2.99 12.03 -7.88
C ALA A 354 2.06 11.36 -6.87
N ILE A 355 1.04 10.63 -7.37
CA ILE A 355 0.07 9.92 -6.55
C ILE A 355 0.35 8.42 -6.65
N LEU A 356 0.67 7.78 -5.52
CA LEU A 356 0.79 6.33 -5.40
C LEU A 356 -0.40 5.80 -4.59
N PHE A 357 -1.10 4.80 -5.11
CA PHE A 357 -2.20 4.11 -4.43
C PHE A 357 -1.84 2.65 -4.21
N LEU A 358 -2.04 2.15 -2.98
CA LEU A 358 -1.66 0.80 -2.56
C LEU A 358 -2.66 0.22 -1.55
N SER A 359 -2.98 -1.08 -1.65
CA SER A 359 -3.53 -1.84 -0.52
C SER A 359 -2.41 -2.45 0.31
N ASP A 360 -2.46 -2.38 1.63
CA ASP A 360 -1.33 -2.82 2.50
C ASP A 360 -1.20 -4.34 2.64
N ASN A 361 -2.23 -5.10 2.32
CA ASN A 361 -2.22 -6.56 2.18
C ASN A 361 -3.46 -7.02 1.40
N GLY A 362 -3.60 -8.32 1.19
CA GLY A 362 -4.80 -8.88 0.56
C GLY A 362 -6.04 -8.79 1.44
N ALA A 363 -7.20 -9.15 0.85
CA ALA A 363 -8.51 -9.14 1.49
C ALA A 363 -8.54 -9.92 2.83
N ALA A 364 -9.28 -9.42 3.81
CA ALA A 364 -9.40 -10.06 5.12
C ALA A 364 -10.60 -11.01 5.19
N ALA A 365 -10.35 -12.31 5.16
CA ALA A 365 -11.39 -13.34 5.30
C ALA A 365 -11.99 -13.44 6.72
N GLY A 366 -11.29 -12.93 7.73
CA GLY A 366 -11.72 -12.94 9.13
C GLY A 366 -11.81 -11.55 9.72
N GLY A 367 -12.66 -11.39 10.73
CA GLY A 367 -12.75 -10.15 11.50
C GLY A 367 -11.86 -10.17 12.73
N ILE A 368 -11.66 -8.99 13.29
CA ILE A 368 -11.02 -8.84 14.60
C ILE A 368 -12.00 -9.17 15.73
N PRO A 369 -11.52 -9.70 16.85
CA PRO A 369 -12.38 -9.96 18.00
C PRO A 369 -13.08 -8.70 18.50
N VAL A 370 -14.35 -8.82 18.89
CA VAL A 370 -15.09 -7.74 19.55
C VAL A 370 -14.33 -7.33 20.82
N PRO A 371 -14.06 -6.04 21.02
CA PRO A 371 -13.44 -5.58 22.27
C PRO A 371 -14.29 -5.95 23.50
N PRO A 372 -13.67 -6.31 24.65
CA PRO A 372 -14.39 -6.83 25.81
C PRO A 372 -15.50 -5.93 26.36
N ASN A 373 -15.39 -4.63 26.19
CA ASN A 373 -16.34 -3.63 26.71
C ASN A 373 -17.21 -3.01 25.60
N TYR A 374 -17.18 -3.57 24.40
CA TYR A 374 -17.96 -3.09 23.28
C TYR A 374 -19.25 -3.92 23.17
N PRO A 375 -20.44 -3.33 23.34
CA PRO A 375 -21.71 -4.03 23.23
C PRO A 375 -22.20 -3.99 21.77
N PRO A 376 -21.80 -4.94 20.88
CA PRO A 376 -22.19 -4.85 19.49
C PRO A 376 -23.68 -5.16 19.31
N ASP A 377 -24.34 -4.35 18.50
CA ASP A 377 -25.64 -4.68 17.92
C ASP A 377 -25.45 -5.07 16.45
N ASN A 378 -25.38 -6.36 16.20
CA ASN A 378 -25.23 -6.96 14.88
C ASN A 378 -26.58 -7.37 14.26
N SER A 379 -27.73 -6.85 14.78
CA SER A 379 -29.02 -7.06 14.15
C SER A 379 -29.04 -6.53 12.72
N TYR A 380 -29.80 -7.15 11.83
CA TYR A 380 -29.83 -6.84 10.40
C TYR A 380 -30.08 -5.35 10.12
N GLU A 381 -31.01 -4.74 10.85
CA GLU A 381 -31.38 -3.32 10.73
C GLU A 381 -30.26 -2.38 11.19
N ASN A 382 -29.37 -2.86 12.06
CA ASN A 382 -28.27 -2.08 12.63
C ASN A 382 -26.92 -2.33 11.94
N MET A 383 -26.81 -3.32 11.08
CA MET A 383 -25.57 -3.62 10.37
C MET A 383 -25.01 -2.37 9.68
N GLY A 384 -23.72 -2.15 9.80
CA GLY A 384 -23.01 -1.00 9.18
C GLY A 384 -23.05 0.29 9.97
N ARG A 385 -23.75 0.35 11.13
CA ARG A 385 -23.77 1.52 12.01
C ARG A 385 -22.64 1.50 13.04
N PHE A 386 -22.49 2.61 13.75
CA PHE A 386 -21.38 2.87 14.70
C PHE A 386 -21.17 1.76 15.74
N ASN A 387 -22.21 1.04 16.15
CA ASN A 387 -22.14 -0.02 17.15
C ASN A 387 -22.28 -1.44 16.56
N SER A 388 -22.20 -1.62 15.25
CA SER A 388 -22.05 -2.95 14.66
C SER A 388 -20.58 -3.37 14.62
N TRP A 389 -20.32 -4.69 14.74
CA TRP A 389 -18.97 -5.23 14.69
C TRP A 389 -18.94 -6.47 13.80
N LEU A 390 -18.79 -6.25 12.51
CA LEU A 390 -18.97 -7.24 11.46
C LEU A 390 -17.79 -7.23 10.48
N ASN A 391 -17.62 -8.34 9.78
CA ASN A 391 -16.74 -8.49 8.62
C ASN A 391 -17.49 -9.22 7.50
N TYR A 392 -17.00 -9.15 6.27
CA TYR A 392 -17.72 -9.74 5.13
C TYR A 392 -17.48 -11.25 4.93
N GLY A 393 -16.48 -11.81 5.60
CA GLY A 393 -16.25 -13.24 5.62
C GLY A 393 -15.47 -13.78 4.42
N ARG A 394 -15.23 -15.10 4.46
CA ARG A 394 -14.32 -15.78 3.53
C ARG A 394 -14.81 -15.75 2.09
N GLY A 395 -16.09 -15.99 1.84
CA GLY A 395 -16.61 -16.03 0.47
C GLY A 395 -16.38 -14.73 -0.30
N TRP A 396 -16.62 -13.60 0.35
CA TRP A 396 -16.37 -12.30 -0.24
C TRP A 396 -14.88 -11.95 -0.35
N ALA A 397 -14.06 -12.39 0.61
CA ALA A 397 -12.61 -12.24 0.51
C ALA A 397 -12.04 -13.01 -0.68
N GLU A 398 -12.52 -14.23 -0.95
CA GLU A 398 -12.15 -15.01 -2.12
C GLU A 398 -12.65 -14.37 -3.43
N ALA A 399 -13.84 -13.76 -3.42
CA ALA A 399 -14.33 -12.99 -4.58
C ALA A 399 -13.48 -11.74 -4.85
N ALA A 400 -12.87 -11.18 -3.82
CA ALA A 400 -11.98 -10.02 -3.91
C ALA A 400 -10.54 -10.35 -4.35
N THR A 401 -10.11 -11.62 -4.21
CA THR A 401 -8.71 -12.01 -4.48
C THR A 401 -8.54 -12.93 -5.68
N ALA A 402 -9.58 -13.64 -6.13
CA ALA A 402 -9.45 -14.61 -7.24
C ALA A 402 -8.79 -13.98 -8.48
N PRO A 403 -7.88 -14.70 -9.16
CA PRO A 403 -7.60 -16.14 -9.08
C PRO A 403 -6.61 -16.57 -8.00
N PHE A 404 -6.15 -15.68 -7.14
CA PHE A 404 -5.09 -15.92 -6.16
C PHE A 404 -5.58 -16.75 -4.99
N ARG A 405 -4.72 -17.68 -4.54
CA ARG A 405 -4.98 -18.54 -3.38
C ARG A 405 -4.90 -17.76 -2.07
N ASP A 406 -5.74 -18.12 -1.11
CA ASP A 406 -5.79 -17.56 0.24
C ASP A 406 -6.13 -16.06 0.32
N SER A 407 -5.80 -15.45 1.46
CA SER A 407 -6.13 -14.07 1.82
C SER A 407 -5.16 -13.55 2.88
N LYS A 408 -5.39 -12.38 3.45
CA LYS A 408 -4.60 -11.78 4.54
C LYS A 408 -4.11 -12.80 5.56
N GLY A 409 -2.83 -12.71 5.92
CA GLY A 409 -2.15 -13.62 6.86
C GLY A 409 -1.44 -14.79 6.19
N SER A 410 -1.69 -15.07 4.92
CA SER A 410 -0.99 -16.07 4.11
C SER A 410 0.09 -15.45 3.25
N MET A 411 1.21 -16.18 3.05
CA MET A 411 2.25 -15.81 2.08
C MET A 411 1.90 -16.21 0.63
N ALA A 412 0.73 -16.84 0.41
CA ALA A 412 0.20 -17.07 -0.93
C ALA A 412 -0.17 -15.74 -1.61
N GLU A 413 -0.37 -15.79 -2.94
CA GLU A 413 -0.63 -14.60 -3.74
C GLU A 413 -1.84 -13.79 -3.23
N GLY A 414 -2.92 -14.43 -2.80
CA GLY A 414 -4.11 -13.73 -2.28
C GLY A 414 -3.89 -12.98 -0.97
N GLY A 415 -2.84 -13.32 -0.20
CA GLY A 415 -2.47 -12.60 1.02
C GLY A 415 -1.46 -11.47 0.78
N THR A 416 -0.66 -11.53 -0.28
CA THR A 416 0.47 -10.63 -0.51
C THR A 416 0.33 -9.76 -1.76
N ARG A 417 -0.37 -10.22 -2.80
CA ARG A 417 -0.53 -9.43 -4.03
C ARG A 417 -1.55 -8.31 -3.81
N ALA A 418 -1.08 -7.08 -3.97
CA ALA A 418 -1.81 -5.86 -3.66
C ALA A 418 -2.26 -5.11 -4.93
N THR A 419 -3.42 -4.48 -4.87
CA THR A 419 -3.83 -3.46 -5.84
C THR A 419 -2.90 -2.27 -5.73
N ALA A 420 -2.27 -1.87 -6.84
CA ALA A 420 -1.32 -0.77 -6.85
C ALA A 420 -1.30 -0.03 -8.20
N PHE A 421 -1.17 1.30 -8.15
CA PHE A 421 -0.91 2.14 -9.32
C PHE A 421 -0.14 3.41 -8.94
N ILE A 422 0.50 4.01 -9.94
CA ILE A 422 1.09 5.35 -9.85
C ILE A 422 0.47 6.27 -10.89
N HIS A 423 0.13 7.50 -10.49
CA HIS A 423 -0.35 8.57 -11.35
C HIS A 423 0.60 9.76 -11.28
N HIS A 424 1.13 10.20 -12.42
CA HIS A 424 1.94 11.41 -12.55
C HIS A 424 2.08 11.78 -14.03
N ALA A 425 2.25 13.05 -14.34
CA ALA A 425 2.40 13.54 -15.72
C ALA A 425 3.59 12.93 -16.49
N ALA A 426 4.61 12.45 -15.78
CA ALA A 426 5.79 11.80 -16.38
C ALA A 426 5.64 10.29 -16.62
N VAL A 427 4.48 9.69 -16.33
CA VAL A 427 4.20 8.28 -16.66
C VAL A 427 4.10 8.15 -18.18
N ASN A 428 4.86 7.20 -18.74
CA ASN A 428 5.01 7.10 -20.20
C ASN A 428 3.81 6.45 -20.92
N ASP A 429 3.08 5.58 -20.24
CA ASP A 429 1.94 4.81 -20.79
C ASP A 429 0.71 4.94 -19.90
N PRO A 430 0.03 6.11 -19.90
CA PRO A 430 -1.17 6.29 -19.10
C PRO A 430 -2.26 5.27 -19.47
N GLY A 431 -2.79 4.60 -18.44
CA GLY A 431 -3.75 3.50 -18.60
C GLY A 431 -3.11 2.14 -18.88
N GLY A 432 -1.78 2.09 -19.03
CA GLY A 432 -1.02 0.87 -19.23
C GLY A 432 -0.99 -0.07 -18.03
N LEU A 433 -0.40 -1.24 -18.26
CA LEU A 433 -0.17 -2.27 -17.25
C LEU A 433 1.32 -2.62 -17.18
N ASP A 434 1.85 -2.68 -15.98
CA ASP A 434 3.17 -3.27 -15.73
C ASP A 434 3.01 -4.60 -14.99
N HIS A 435 3.57 -5.67 -15.59
CA HIS A 435 3.53 -7.03 -15.05
C HIS A 435 4.82 -7.40 -14.31
N GLY A 436 5.79 -6.47 -14.18
CA GLY A 436 7.04 -6.68 -13.47
C GLY A 436 6.81 -6.95 -11.98
N TYR A 437 7.64 -7.80 -11.39
CA TYR A 437 7.60 -8.07 -9.95
C TYR A 437 8.05 -6.83 -9.18
N LEU A 438 7.24 -6.37 -8.25
CA LEU A 438 7.48 -5.24 -7.36
C LEU A 438 7.06 -5.56 -5.94
N THR A 439 7.67 -4.86 -4.98
CA THR A 439 7.36 -5.04 -3.56
C THR A 439 7.17 -3.71 -2.83
N PHE A 440 6.58 -3.76 -1.65
CA PHE A 440 6.47 -2.61 -0.75
C PHE A 440 7.83 -2.00 -0.37
N MET A 441 8.91 -2.79 -0.40
CA MET A 441 10.27 -2.25 -0.18
C MET A 441 10.71 -1.28 -1.28
N ASP A 442 10.12 -1.37 -2.48
CA ASP A 442 10.48 -0.57 -3.65
C ASP A 442 9.83 0.83 -3.61
N VAL A 443 8.85 1.06 -2.74
CA VAL A 443 8.11 2.35 -2.66
C VAL A 443 9.01 3.48 -2.17
N ALA A 444 9.71 3.30 -1.04
CA ALA A 444 10.56 4.35 -0.48
C ALA A 444 11.67 4.78 -1.47
N PRO A 445 12.49 3.88 -2.06
CA PRO A 445 13.47 4.30 -3.06
C PRO A 445 12.85 4.91 -4.32
N THR A 446 11.63 4.52 -4.71
CA THR A 446 10.92 5.14 -5.83
C THR A 446 10.51 6.58 -5.52
N ILE A 447 9.98 6.84 -4.33
CA ILE A 447 9.62 8.20 -3.92
C ILE A 447 10.89 9.07 -3.79
N LEU A 448 11.99 8.53 -3.29
CA LEU A 448 13.27 9.25 -3.25
C LEU A 448 13.78 9.59 -4.65
N ASP A 449 13.64 8.69 -5.61
CA ASP A 449 14.00 8.92 -7.02
C ASP A 449 13.11 9.98 -7.67
N ILE A 450 11.78 9.90 -7.50
CA ILE A 450 10.82 10.92 -7.95
C ILE A 450 11.17 12.30 -7.41
N THR A 451 11.58 12.39 -6.16
CA THR A 451 11.89 13.66 -5.47
C THR A 451 13.33 14.15 -5.69
N GLY A 452 14.16 13.37 -6.37
CA GLY A 452 15.58 13.67 -6.53
C GLY A 452 16.34 13.71 -5.20
N THR A 453 15.92 12.88 -4.24
CA THR A 453 16.49 12.80 -2.89
C THR A 453 17.33 11.54 -2.75
N ASP A 454 18.57 11.68 -2.30
CA ASP A 454 19.47 10.54 -2.12
C ASP A 454 19.03 9.67 -0.94
N ALA A 455 19.01 8.34 -1.13
CA ALA A 455 18.81 7.40 -0.04
C ALA A 455 20.05 7.39 0.88
N PRO A 456 19.87 7.51 2.21
CA PRO A 456 21.00 7.44 3.13
C PRO A 456 21.59 6.02 3.17
N ASN A 457 22.93 5.94 3.27
CA ASN A 457 23.65 4.67 3.28
C ASN A 457 24.48 4.52 4.56
N GLY A 458 24.09 3.57 5.39
CA GLY A 458 24.79 3.19 6.62
C GLY A 458 24.66 4.16 7.78
N THR A 459 24.44 5.46 7.54
CA THR A 459 24.25 6.46 8.60
C THR A 459 23.21 7.51 8.21
N PHE A 460 22.40 7.94 9.16
CA PHE A 460 21.44 9.03 8.99
C PHE A 460 21.31 9.83 10.30
N GLU A 461 21.46 11.16 10.24
CA GLU A 461 21.41 12.06 11.40
C GLU A 461 22.22 11.59 12.61
N GLY A 462 23.40 11.03 12.35
CA GLY A 462 24.34 10.60 13.39
C GLY A 462 24.05 9.23 14.02
N ARG A 463 23.05 8.49 13.56
CA ARG A 463 22.77 7.10 13.94
C ARG A 463 23.16 6.13 12.82
N GLU A 464 23.59 4.93 13.20
CA GLU A 464 23.79 3.82 12.27
C GLU A 464 22.42 3.29 11.81
N ILE A 465 22.25 3.08 10.51
CA ILE A 465 21.03 2.56 9.92
C ILE A 465 21.28 1.37 9.01
N VAL A 466 20.28 0.50 8.90
CA VAL A 466 20.20 -0.54 7.89
C VAL A 466 19.90 0.12 6.54
N PRO A 467 20.64 -0.16 5.46
CA PRO A 467 20.37 0.37 4.14
C PRO A 467 19.03 -0.13 3.58
N MET A 468 18.42 0.66 2.69
CA MET A 468 17.32 0.21 1.86
C MET A 468 17.81 -0.89 0.92
N ILE A 469 16.98 -1.94 0.75
CA ILE A 469 17.24 -3.05 -0.18
C ILE A 469 16.25 -3.07 -1.35
N GLY A 470 15.15 -2.34 -1.22
CA GLY A 470 14.20 -2.10 -2.31
C GLY A 470 14.84 -1.30 -3.44
N LYS A 471 14.22 -1.34 -4.60
CA LYS A 471 14.69 -0.74 -5.84
C LYS A 471 13.64 0.21 -6.41
N SER A 472 14.08 1.36 -6.94
CA SER A 472 13.16 2.30 -7.60
C SER A 472 12.54 1.68 -8.86
N PHE A 473 11.21 1.81 -8.99
CA PHE A 473 10.47 1.51 -10.22
C PHE A 473 10.15 2.79 -11.03
N TRP A 474 10.69 3.95 -10.65
CA TRP A 474 10.37 5.21 -11.33
C TRP A 474 10.78 5.19 -12.81
N ALA A 475 12.00 4.75 -13.14
CA ALA A 475 12.43 4.59 -14.53
C ALA A 475 11.50 3.67 -15.33
N ARG A 476 10.96 2.61 -14.69
CA ARG A 476 9.99 1.70 -15.29
C ARG A 476 8.68 2.42 -15.58
N ALA A 477 8.16 3.23 -14.66
CA ALA A 477 6.98 4.06 -14.88
C ALA A 477 7.18 5.09 -16.00
N GLN A 478 8.41 5.53 -16.23
CA GLN A 478 8.79 6.42 -17.32
C GLN A 478 9.07 5.69 -18.65
N GLY A 479 8.83 4.38 -18.72
CA GLY A 479 8.91 3.58 -19.94
C GLY A 479 10.24 2.84 -20.15
N SER A 480 11.12 2.74 -19.15
CA SER A 480 12.27 1.85 -19.21
C SER A 480 11.83 0.40 -19.42
N PRO A 481 12.41 -0.34 -20.35
CA PRO A 481 12.12 -1.77 -20.55
C PRO A 481 12.78 -2.66 -19.48
N GLU A 482 13.74 -2.14 -18.71
CA GLU A 482 14.50 -2.95 -17.77
C GLU A 482 13.66 -3.34 -16.56
N PRO A 483 13.67 -4.61 -16.13
CA PRO A 483 12.93 -5.04 -14.95
C PRO A 483 13.56 -4.44 -13.68
N VAL A 484 12.73 -4.11 -12.70
CA VAL A 484 13.18 -3.65 -11.37
C VAL A 484 13.89 -4.76 -10.62
N HIS A 485 13.27 -5.95 -10.60
CA HIS A 485 13.87 -7.18 -10.11
C HIS A 485 14.16 -8.09 -11.29
N GLY A 486 15.43 -8.40 -11.51
CA GLY A 486 15.86 -9.28 -12.59
C GLY A 486 15.56 -10.75 -12.30
N PRO A 487 15.72 -11.64 -13.29
CA PRO A 487 15.34 -13.06 -13.17
C PRO A 487 16.14 -13.85 -12.12
N ASN A 488 17.25 -13.28 -11.62
CA ASN A 488 18.08 -13.89 -10.57
C ASN A 488 17.95 -13.18 -9.21
N ASP A 489 17.15 -12.12 -9.12
CA ASP A 489 16.94 -11.42 -7.85
C ASP A 489 15.98 -12.26 -7.00
N ALA A 490 16.46 -12.68 -5.85
CA ALA A 490 15.69 -13.45 -4.87
C ALA A 490 15.09 -12.51 -3.82
N VAL A 491 13.77 -12.46 -3.74
CA VAL A 491 13.03 -11.62 -2.79
C VAL A 491 12.29 -12.51 -1.82
N GLY A 492 12.76 -12.55 -0.57
CA GLY A 492 12.18 -13.37 0.50
C GLY A 492 11.25 -12.56 1.40
N ALA A 493 10.35 -13.27 2.08
CA ALA A 493 9.51 -12.74 3.15
C ALA A 493 9.19 -13.82 4.19
N GLU A 494 8.93 -13.38 5.42
CA GLU A 494 8.47 -14.25 6.52
C GLU A 494 7.53 -13.48 7.44
N LEU A 495 6.48 -14.16 7.92
CA LEU A 495 5.65 -13.70 9.02
C LEU A 495 5.02 -14.90 9.74
N HIS A 496 5.20 -14.99 11.06
CA HIS A 496 4.62 -16.05 11.91
C HIS A 496 4.96 -17.48 11.49
N GLY A 497 6.17 -17.71 10.95
CA GLY A 497 6.62 -19.01 10.46
C GLY A 497 6.16 -19.34 9.03
N ASN A 498 5.28 -18.53 8.43
CA ASN A 498 4.98 -18.63 7.00
C ASN A 498 6.12 -17.99 6.22
N ARG A 499 6.69 -18.71 5.25
CA ARG A 499 7.90 -18.32 4.53
C ARG A 499 7.64 -18.32 3.04
N THR A 500 8.22 -17.36 2.33
CA THR A 500 8.16 -17.33 0.87
C THR A 500 9.40 -16.71 0.28
N LEU A 501 9.73 -17.08 -0.95
CA LEU A 501 10.72 -16.42 -1.78
C LEU A 501 10.29 -16.47 -3.23
N VAL A 502 10.46 -15.36 -3.93
CA VAL A 502 10.26 -15.25 -5.38
C VAL A 502 11.59 -14.98 -6.05
N ARG A 503 11.89 -15.73 -7.13
CA ARG A 503 13.04 -15.52 -8.02
C ARG A 503 12.63 -15.75 -9.46
N GLY A 504 12.59 -14.67 -10.24
CA GLY A 504 12.03 -14.72 -11.60
C GLY A 504 10.58 -15.20 -11.59
N ASP A 505 10.29 -16.24 -12.36
CA ASP A 505 8.93 -16.82 -12.47
C ASP A 505 8.59 -17.82 -11.35
N TRP A 506 9.54 -18.11 -10.48
CA TRP A 506 9.42 -19.17 -9.49
C TRP A 506 9.17 -18.64 -8.09
N LYS A 507 8.23 -19.26 -7.41
CA LYS A 507 7.92 -18.99 -5.99
C LYS A 507 7.99 -20.26 -5.18
N ILE A 508 8.66 -20.18 -4.02
CA ILE A 508 8.52 -21.16 -2.96
C ILE A 508 7.70 -20.60 -1.82
N LEU A 509 6.89 -21.46 -1.23
CA LEU A 509 6.02 -21.13 -0.10
C LEU A 509 6.10 -22.25 0.94
N MET A 510 6.24 -21.89 2.20
CA MET A 510 6.16 -22.83 3.31
C MET A 510 5.13 -22.32 4.32
N PRO A 511 3.90 -22.89 4.33
CA PRO A 511 2.94 -22.59 5.36
C PRO A 511 3.44 -23.08 6.74
N ALA A 512 3.31 -22.25 7.78
CA ALA A 512 3.69 -22.62 9.13
C ALA A 512 2.94 -23.86 9.64
N SER A 513 1.72 -24.07 9.17
CA SER A 513 0.87 -25.21 9.54
C SER A 513 1.41 -26.58 9.07
N THR A 514 2.08 -26.60 7.92
CA THR A 514 2.64 -27.84 7.34
C THR A 514 4.15 -27.96 7.58
N GLY A 515 4.87 -26.83 7.62
CA GLY A 515 6.33 -26.79 7.69
C GLY A 515 7.01 -27.38 6.45
N GLN A 516 6.29 -27.56 5.36
CA GLN A 516 6.78 -28.15 4.10
C GLN A 516 6.84 -27.11 3.01
N TRP A 517 7.92 -27.10 2.24
CA TRP A 517 8.06 -26.23 1.08
C TRP A 517 7.21 -26.71 -0.10
N GLU A 518 6.51 -25.78 -0.71
CA GLU A 518 5.78 -25.89 -1.97
C GLU A 518 6.53 -25.08 -3.02
N LEU A 519 6.42 -25.44 -4.30
CA LEU A 519 7.07 -24.78 -5.44
C LEU A 519 6.04 -24.51 -6.54
N PHE A 520 6.00 -23.27 -7.02
CA PHE A 520 5.08 -22.83 -8.08
C PHE A 520 5.80 -22.04 -9.17
N ASN A 521 5.29 -22.14 -10.41
CA ASN A 521 5.64 -21.24 -11.50
C ASN A 521 4.49 -20.23 -11.67
N LEU A 522 4.70 -18.98 -11.26
CA LEU A 522 3.64 -17.97 -11.25
C LEU A 522 3.18 -17.50 -12.64
N VAL A 523 3.95 -17.77 -13.71
CA VAL A 523 3.53 -17.47 -15.07
C VAL A 523 2.53 -18.51 -15.59
N GLU A 524 2.75 -19.79 -15.23
CA GLU A 524 1.89 -20.90 -15.66
C GLU A 524 0.74 -21.18 -14.68
N ASP A 525 0.91 -20.80 -13.40
CA ASP A 525 0.01 -21.11 -12.30
C ASP A 525 -0.01 -19.96 -11.27
N ILE A 526 -0.60 -18.85 -11.67
CA ILE A 526 -0.72 -17.66 -10.81
C ILE A 526 -1.59 -17.90 -9.55
N GLY A 527 -2.43 -18.94 -9.57
CA GLY A 527 -3.29 -19.35 -8.46
C GLY A 527 -2.62 -20.29 -7.46
N GLU A 528 -1.35 -20.69 -7.68
CA GLU A 528 -0.59 -21.61 -6.80
C GLU A 528 -1.32 -22.92 -6.54
N THR A 529 -1.89 -23.52 -7.60
CA THR A 529 -2.74 -24.73 -7.54
C THR A 529 -1.97 -26.02 -7.86
N ASN A 530 -0.79 -25.91 -8.45
CA ASN A 530 0.03 -27.05 -8.92
C ASN A 530 1.41 -27.03 -8.26
N ASN A 531 1.53 -27.71 -7.12
CA ASN A 531 2.80 -27.82 -6.40
C ASN A 531 3.81 -28.69 -7.17
N LEU A 532 4.91 -28.10 -7.61
CA LEU A 532 5.98 -28.74 -8.39
C LEU A 532 7.18 -29.20 -7.54
N ALA A 533 7.09 -29.18 -6.21
CA ALA A 533 8.19 -29.52 -5.30
C ALA A 533 8.79 -30.92 -5.60
N ASP A 534 7.94 -31.93 -5.77
CA ASP A 534 8.36 -33.28 -6.08
C ASP A 534 8.87 -33.45 -7.54
N ALA A 535 8.36 -32.63 -8.45
CA ALA A 535 8.74 -32.67 -9.86
C ALA A 535 10.06 -31.94 -10.14
N GLN A 536 10.42 -30.96 -9.33
CA GLN A 536 11.59 -30.08 -9.48
C GLN A 536 12.44 -29.96 -8.19
N PRO A 537 12.88 -31.09 -7.58
CA PRO A 537 13.54 -31.08 -6.28
C PRO A 537 14.86 -30.30 -6.28
N GLY A 538 15.58 -30.26 -7.41
CA GLY A 538 16.82 -29.46 -7.53
C GLY A 538 16.58 -27.96 -7.50
N LEU A 539 15.59 -27.48 -8.24
CA LEU A 539 15.21 -26.07 -8.23
C LEU A 539 14.67 -25.64 -6.85
N LEU A 540 13.84 -26.50 -6.23
CA LEU A 540 13.36 -26.24 -4.88
C LEU A 540 14.54 -26.06 -3.90
N ALA A 541 15.54 -26.95 -3.94
CA ALA A 541 16.69 -26.85 -3.06
C ALA A 541 17.48 -25.55 -3.26
N ASP A 542 17.68 -25.12 -4.50
CA ASP A 542 18.37 -23.86 -4.82
C ASP A 542 17.60 -22.63 -4.28
N LEU A 543 16.28 -22.63 -4.41
CA LEU A 543 15.43 -21.52 -3.91
C LEU A 543 15.33 -21.51 -2.38
N VAL A 544 15.37 -22.66 -1.73
CA VAL A 544 15.45 -22.77 -0.27
C VAL A 544 16.78 -22.22 0.24
N GLU A 545 17.89 -22.47 -0.46
CA GLU A 545 19.19 -21.87 -0.12
C GLU A 545 19.15 -20.33 -0.26
N ASP A 546 18.49 -19.81 -1.29
CA ASP A 546 18.27 -18.37 -1.43
C ASP A 546 17.45 -17.82 -0.26
N TRP A 547 16.39 -18.52 0.16
CA TRP A 547 15.59 -18.11 1.30
C TRP A 547 16.38 -18.12 2.61
N GLU A 548 17.23 -19.13 2.85
CA GLU A 548 18.09 -19.19 4.03
C GLU A 548 19.07 -18.00 4.08
N ARG A 549 19.62 -17.58 2.93
CA ARG A 549 20.44 -16.37 2.84
C ARG A 549 19.66 -15.13 3.20
N PHE A 550 18.47 -14.95 2.59
CA PHE A 550 17.57 -13.85 2.93
C PHE A 550 17.26 -13.84 4.43
N ALA A 551 16.91 -14.99 5.01
CA ALA A 551 16.54 -15.10 6.42
C ALA A 551 17.71 -14.71 7.34
N ALA A 552 18.93 -15.12 7.02
CA ALA A 552 20.14 -14.74 7.76
C ALA A 552 20.41 -13.23 7.67
N ASP A 553 20.33 -12.65 6.47
CA ASP A 553 20.57 -11.22 6.22
C ASP A 553 19.50 -10.33 6.87
N ALA A 554 18.24 -10.75 6.83
CA ALA A 554 17.12 -10.04 7.43
C ALA A 554 17.02 -10.22 8.96
N GLY A 555 17.70 -11.22 9.53
CA GLY A 555 17.63 -11.54 10.95
C GLY A 555 16.31 -12.22 11.34
N VAL A 556 15.79 -13.07 10.46
CA VAL A 556 14.58 -13.88 10.72
C VAL A 556 14.87 -14.92 11.80
N ALA A 557 14.01 -14.98 12.82
CA ALA A 557 14.01 -16.06 13.80
C ALA A 557 13.11 -17.22 13.33
N TYR A 558 13.60 -18.48 13.39
CA TYR A 558 12.84 -19.67 12.99
C TYR A 558 13.36 -20.96 13.63
#